data_3e422df19e1a6872d30a62a3ff52d411
#
_entry.id   3e422df19e1a6872d30a62a3ff52d411
#
_cell.length_a   1.000
_cell.length_b   1.000
_cell.length_c   1.000
_cell.angle_alpha   90.00
_cell.angle_beta   90.00
_cell.angle_gamma   90.00
#
_symmetry.space_group_name_H-M   'P 1'
#
loop_
_entity.id
_entity.type
_entity.pdbx_description
1 polymer ?
#
loop_
_entity_poly.entity_id
_entity_poly.type
_entity_poly.pdbx_seq_one_letter_code
_entity_poly.pdbx_strand_id
1 'polypeptide(L)'
;YLGEPDRLAHAIEQCFEGITPAEAAAIVSFLTLSVPEIRRLPGKAIDESDVPFWEHSKRLHRYAIRPLVPVGTQVVWGAEHASRSQLIWLSAVRDGTLPADFRWPNVQKVVRSIKKYIEDALEDRAVAILKRHTPYVEGGVDFFRRFAKEGFADVGDYDVLAYWPATNTVLYAECKYNQTAYSMKDSRRLRDRMFGVSDKDRDGQYSRIRDRREFLTKNRDRLLDLLKWPRPAQVPLRDMEVYVSRDRKS
;
A
#
# COMPACT_ATOMS: atom_id res chain seq x y z
N TYR A 1 -11.47 0.98 -31.91
CA TYR A 1 -12.48 2.03 -31.90
C TYR A 1 -11.85 3.37 -32.23
N LEU A 2 -12.65 4.25 -32.79
CA LEU A 2 -12.28 5.61 -33.20
C LEU A 2 -13.43 6.55 -32.80
N GLY A 3 -13.14 7.68 -32.22
CA GLY A 3 -14.16 8.63 -31.78
C GLY A 3 -13.62 10.04 -31.60
N GLU A 4 -14.53 11.01 -31.58
CA GLU A 4 -14.23 12.38 -31.27
C GLU A 4 -14.15 12.57 -29.74
N PRO A 5 -13.15 13.30 -29.21
CA PRO A 5 -13.01 13.52 -27.76
C PRO A 5 -14.28 14.11 -27.12
N ASP A 6 -14.94 15.06 -27.79
CA ASP A 6 -16.13 15.71 -27.28
C ASP A 6 -17.32 14.75 -27.16
N ARG A 7 -17.47 13.83 -28.11
CA ARG A 7 -18.51 12.78 -28.01
C ARG A 7 -18.26 11.82 -26.86
N LEU A 8 -16.99 11.48 -26.60
CA LEU A 8 -16.64 10.67 -25.45
C LEU A 8 -16.90 11.42 -24.14
N ALA A 9 -16.56 12.70 -24.07
CA ALA A 9 -16.84 13.53 -22.91
C ALA A 9 -18.36 13.62 -22.65
N HIS A 10 -19.15 13.87 -23.68
CA HIS A 10 -20.61 13.89 -23.58
C HIS A 10 -21.19 12.53 -23.12
N ALA A 11 -20.67 11.43 -23.63
CA ALA A 11 -21.08 10.10 -23.16
C ALA A 11 -20.77 9.85 -21.68
N ILE A 12 -19.62 10.32 -21.22
CA ILE A 12 -19.24 10.25 -19.79
C ILE A 12 -20.21 11.08 -18.95
N GLU A 13 -20.50 12.30 -19.35
CA GLU A 13 -21.46 13.19 -18.68
C GLU A 13 -22.85 12.53 -18.55
N GLN A 14 -23.33 11.89 -19.60
CA GLN A 14 -24.62 11.20 -19.57
C GLN A 14 -24.64 9.93 -18.74
N CYS A 15 -23.51 9.25 -18.60
CA CYS A 15 -23.42 8.00 -17.84
C CYS A 15 -23.26 8.21 -16.33
N PHE A 16 -22.82 9.39 -15.87
CA PHE A 16 -22.47 9.62 -14.49
C PHE A 16 -23.13 10.88 -13.94
N GLU A 17 -24.10 10.72 -13.05
CA GLU A 17 -24.74 11.81 -12.35
C GLU A 17 -23.73 12.73 -11.62
N GLY A 18 -23.87 14.04 -11.77
CA GLY A 18 -23.06 15.02 -11.05
C GLY A 18 -21.71 15.34 -11.67
N ILE A 19 -21.34 14.75 -12.80
CA ILE A 19 -20.16 15.15 -13.56
C ILE A 19 -20.51 16.31 -14.48
N THR A 20 -19.74 17.39 -14.41
CA THR A 20 -19.87 18.54 -15.31
C THR A 20 -19.23 18.25 -16.66
N PRO A 21 -19.64 18.94 -17.76
CA PRO A 21 -19.00 18.84 -19.06
C PRO A 21 -17.48 19.08 -19.03
N ALA A 22 -17.03 20.03 -18.21
CA ALA A 22 -15.61 20.35 -18.04
C ALA A 22 -14.83 19.18 -17.37
N GLU A 23 -15.43 18.54 -16.39
CA GLU A 23 -14.83 17.36 -15.74
C GLU A 23 -14.79 16.15 -16.68
N ALA A 24 -15.84 15.92 -17.45
CA ALA A 24 -15.89 14.87 -18.47
C ALA A 24 -14.81 15.07 -19.53
N ALA A 25 -14.64 16.29 -20.03
CA ALA A 25 -13.57 16.65 -20.98
C ALA A 25 -12.18 16.45 -20.33
N ALA A 26 -12.01 16.83 -19.08
CA ALA A 26 -10.76 16.60 -18.32
C ALA A 26 -10.43 15.10 -18.17
N ILE A 27 -11.43 14.25 -17.95
CA ILE A 27 -11.26 12.78 -17.88
C ILE A 27 -10.77 12.25 -19.24
N VAL A 28 -11.39 12.64 -20.34
CA VAL A 28 -10.97 12.22 -21.69
C VAL A 28 -9.56 12.69 -21.97
N SER A 29 -9.25 13.95 -21.70
CA SER A 29 -7.90 14.52 -21.83
C SER A 29 -6.88 13.76 -20.99
N PHE A 30 -7.21 13.46 -19.72
CA PHE A 30 -6.33 12.68 -18.84
C PHE A 30 -6.08 11.26 -19.37
N LEU A 31 -7.09 10.58 -19.91
CA LEU A 31 -6.96 9.23 -20.46
C LEU A 31 -6.25 9.21 -21.82
N THR A 32 -6.08 10.37 -22.46
CA THR A 32 -5.40 10.49 -23.74
C THR A 32 -3.89 10.61 -23.57
N LEU A 33 -3.15 9.83 -24.33
CA LEU A 33 -1.69 9.78 -24.28
C LEU A 33 -1.11 9.78 -25.69
N SER A 34 -0.38 10.82 -26.03
CA SER A 34 0.27 10.94 -27.36
C SER A 34 1.38 9.91 -27.55
N VAL A 35 1.67 9.57 -28.79
CA VAL A 35 2.77 8.65 -29.12
C VAL A 35 4.13 9.11 -28.58
N PRO A 36 4.49 10.42 -28.67
CA PRO A 36 5.71 10.92 -28.02
C PRO A 36 5.73 10.72 -26.51
N GLU A 37 4.59 10.93 -25.82
CA GLU A 37 4.52 10.69 -24.38
C GLU A 37 4.65 9.20 -24.03
N ILE A 38 4.07 8.30 -24.84
CA ILE A 38 4.21 6.83 -24.65
C ILE A 38 5.68 6.42 -24.79
N ARG A 39 6.40 7.01 -25.73
CA ARG A 39 7.81 6.70 -26.00
C ARG A 39 8.77 7.36 -25.03
N ARG A 40 8.36 8.39 -24.35
CA ARG A 40 9.23 9.20 -23.49
C ARG A 40 9.84 8.40 -22.35
N LEU A 41 11.16 8.41 -22.29
CA LEU A 41 11.97 7.84 -21.22
C LEU A 41 12.66 8.96 -20.43
N PRO A 42 12.80 8.86 -19.12
CA PRO A 42 13.54 9.83 -18.33
C PRO A 42 15.00 9.95 -18.80
N GLY A 43 15.43 11.18 -19.12
CA GLY A 43 16.81 11.45 -19.52
C GLY A 43 17.21 10.98 -20.91
N LYS A 44 16.23 10.60 -21.75
CA LYS A 44 16.42 10.16 -23.13
C LYS A 44 15.70 11.07 -24.12
N ALA A 45 16.23 11.21 -25.35
CA ALA A 45 15.52 11.85 -26.45
C ALA A 45 14.32 10.99 -26.88
N ILE A 46 13.25 11.62 -27.40
CA ILE A 46 12.02 10.91 -27.79
C ILE A 46 12.25 9.98 -28.98
N ASP A 47 13.15 10.35 -29.85
CA ASP A 47 13.50 9.69 -31.09
C ASP A 47 14.73 8.77 -30.97
N GLU A 48 15.25 8.57 -29.77
CA GLU A 48 16.37 7.66 -29.53
C GLU A 48 15.99 6.21 -29.92
N SER A 49 16.55 5.69 -31.01
CA SER A 49 16.19 4.38 -31.57
C SER A 49 16.83 3.20 -30.86
N ASP A 50 18.01 3.39 -30.30
CA ASP A 50 18.81 2.32 -29.68
C ASP A 50 18.60 2.19 -28.17
N VAL A 51 17.35 2.32 -27.74
CA VAL A 51 17.01 2.15 -26.32
C VAL A 51 16.86 0.66 -26.02
N PRO A 52 17.69 0.09 -25.14
CA PRO A 52 17.58 -1.31 -24.74
C PRO A 52 16.19 -1.64 -24.20
N PHE A 53 15.68 -2.83 -24.53
CA PHE A 53 14.33 -3.28 -24.17
C PHE A 53 14.00 -3.07 -22.67
N TRP A 54 14.94 -3.32 -21.78
CA TRP A 54 14.74 -3.14 -20.34
C TRP A 54 14.57 -1.68 -19.89
N GLU A 55 15.05 -0.70 -20.65
CA GLU A 55 14.86 0.72 -20.38
C GLU A 55 13.39 1.13 -20.55
N HIS A 56 12.66 0.44 -21.42
CA HIS A 56 11.24 0.70 -21.63
C HIS A 56 10.39 0.49 -20.37
N SER A 57 10.87 -0.26 -19.41
CA SER A 57 10.23 -0.39 -18.08
C SER A 57 10.26 0.91 -17.27
N LYS A 58 11.12 1.87 -17.62
CA LYS A 58 11.28 3.17 -16.95
C LYS A 58 10.37 4.25 -17.52
N ARG A 59 9.53 3.95 -18.51
CA ARG A 59 8.59 4.91 -19.10
C ARG A 59 7.78 5.63 -18.01
N LEU A 60 7.64 6.95 -18.16
CA LEU A 60 6.89 7.78 -17.25
C LEU A 60 5.38 7.55 -17.34
N HIS A 61 4.91 7.26 -18.55
CA HIS A 61 3.50 7.08 -18.85
C HIS A 61 3.21 5.67 -19.33
N ARG A 62 2.08 5.11 -18.90
CA ARG A 62 1.67 3.74 -19.22
C ARG A 62 0.39 3.75 -20.06
N TYR A 63 0.48 3.29 -21.28
CA TYR A 63 -0.67 3.11 -22.16
C TYR A 63 -1.76 2.21 -21.51
N ALA A 64 -1.36 1.25 -20.71
CA ALA A 64 -2.31 0.36 -20.02
C ALA A 64 -3.29 1.08 -19.05
N ILE A 65 -2.99 2.30 -18.64
CA ILE A 65 -3.84 3.10 -17.73
C ILE A 65 -4.40 4.37 -18.37
N ARG A 66 -3.88 4.73 -19.56
CA ARG A 66 -4.30 5.87 -20.37
C ARG A 66 -4.48 5.38 -21.83
N PRO A 67 -5.62 4.73 -22.12
CA PRO A 67 -5.75 3.91 -23.33
C PRO A 67 -6.11 4.68 -24.60
N LEU A 68 -6.37 5.98 -24.53
CA LEU A 68 -6.75 6.79 -25.67
C LEU A 68 -5.51 7.36 -26.35
N VAL A 69 -5.38 7.20 -27.66
CA VAL A 69 -4.27 7.74 -28.46
C VAL A 69 -4.82 8.74 -29.48
N PRO A 70 -4.33 9.99 -29.51
CA PRO A 70 -4.82 11.00 -30.46
C PRO A 70 -4.30 10.70 -31.88
N VAL A 71 -5.20 10.81 -32.84
CA VAL A 71 -4.92 10.68 -34.27
C VAL A 71 -5.68 11.79 -35.00
N GLY A 72 -4.99 12.85 -35.40
CA GLY A 72 -5.63 14.06 -35.93
C GLY A 72 -6.56 14.68 -34.89
N THR A 73 -7.83 14.89 -35.24
CA THR A 73 -8.87 15.44 -34.32
C THR A 73 -9.60 14.35 -33.54
N GLN A 74 -9.25 13.10 -33.75
CA GLN A 74 -9.92 11.95 -33.13
C GLN A 74 -9.00 11.25 -32.12
N VAL A 75 -9.58 10.35 -31.34
CA VAL A 75 -8.86 9.43 -30.48
C VAL A 75 -9.15 7.99 -30.87
N VAL A 76 -8.14 7.15 -30.79
CA VAL A 76 -8.21 5.71 -31.08
C VAL A 76 -7.97 4.93 -29.80
N TRP A 77 -8.71 3.83 -29.61
CA TRP A 77 -8.48 2.88 -28.53
C TRP A 77 -8.86 1.45 -28.89
N GLY A 78 -8.18 0.49 -28.28
CA GLY A 78 -8.57 -0.92 -28.32
C GLY A 78 -9.61 -1.22 -27.23
N ALA A 79 -10.66 -2.01 -27.54
CA ALA A 79 -11.68 -2.38 -26.55
C ALA A 79 -11.07 -3.09 -25.34
N GLU A 80 -10.21 -4.06 -25.57
CA GLU A 80 -9.52 -4.80 -24.51
C GLU A 80 -8.63 -3.88 -23.65
N HIS A 81 -7.93 -2.93 -24.27
CA HIS A 81 -7.11 -1.96 -23.56
C HIS A 81 -7.94 -1.04 -22.67
N ALA A 82 -9.08 -0.55 -23.17
CA ALA A 82 -9.99 0.28 -22.40
C ALA A 82 -10.55 -0.49 -21.19
N SER A 83 -11.03 -1.72 -21.39
CA SER A 83 -11.51 -2.60 -20.34
C SER A 83 -10.44 -2.91 -19.29
N ARG A 84 -9.22 -3.20 -19.75
CA ARG A 84 -8.08 -3.44 -18.88
C ARG A 84 -7.67 -2.20 -18.06
N SER A 85 -7.67 -1.03 -18.70
CA SER A 85 -7.45 0.25 -18.03
C SER A 85 -8.48 0.49 -16.94
N GLN A 86 -9.76 0.29 -17.23
CA GLN A 86 -10.84 0.40 -16.26
C GLN A 86 -10.63 -0.54 -15.06
N LEU A 87 -10.31 -1.80 -15.29
CA LEU A 87 -10.02 -2.77 -14.21
C LEU A 87 -8.83 -2.35 -13.36
N ILE A 88 -7.76 -1.82 -13.97
CA ILE A 88 -6.60 -1.30 -13.23
C ILE A 88 -7.00 -0.11 -12.35
N TRP A 89 -7.79 0.83 -12.88
CA TRP A 89 -8.26 2.00 -12.12
C TRP A 89 -9.16 1.58 -10.96
N LEU A 90 -10.17 0.73 -11.21
CA LEU A 90 -11.08 0.25 -10.18
C LEU A 90 -10.33 -0.50 -9.07
N SER A 91 -9.39 -1.38 -9.45
CA SER A 91 -8.55 -2.08 -8.48
C SER A 91 -7.67 -1.11 -7.69
N ALA A 92 -7.06 -0.12 -8.36
CA ALA A 92 -6.19 0.83 -7.72
C ALA A 92 -6.91 1.68 -6.69
N VAL A 93 -8.12 2.14 -6.99
CA VAL A 93 -8.96 2.90 -6.05
C VAL A 93 -9.41 2.01 -4.90
N ARG A 94 -10.00 0.84 -5.21
CA ARG A 94 -10.51 -0.10 -4.20
C ARG A 94 -9.43 -0.56 -3.23
N ASP A 95 -8.22 -0.78 -3.74
CA ASP A 95 -7.11 -1.33 -2.95
C ASP A 95 -6.22 -0.21 -2.35
N GLY A 96 -6.63 1.05 -2.46
CA GLY A 96 -5.84 2.17 -1.95
C GLY A 96 -4.48 2.32 -2.62
N THR A 97 -4.36 1.90 -3.89
CA THR A 97 -3.12 1.89 -4.66
C THR A 97 -3.31 2.62 -5.97
N LEU A 98 -2.40 3.52 -6.30
CA LEU A 98 -2.40 4.19 -7.59
C LEU A 98 -1.18 3.82 -8.41
N PRO A 99 -1.31 3.74 -9.75
CA PRO A 99 -0.16 3.68 -10.62
C PRO A 99 0.82 4.81 -10.35
N ALA A 100 2.13 4.52 -10.50
CA ALA A 100 3.21 5.44 -10.12
C ALA A 100 3.20 6.79 -10.87
N ASP A 101 2.57 6.82 -12.05
CA ASP A 101 2.43 8.00 -12.90
C ASP A 101 1.25 8.91 -12.51
N PHE A 102 0.44 8.49 -11.55
CA PHE A 102 -0.67 9.30 -11.08
C PHE A 102 -0.23 10.25 -9.98
N ARG A 103 -0.19 11.55 -10.29
CA ARG A 103 0.37 12.57 -9.39
C ARG A 103 -0.62 13.66 -9.00
N TRP A 104 -1.92 13.40 -9.05
CA TRP A 104 -2.93 14.38 -8.65
C TRP A 104 -3.15 14.38 -7.13
N PRO A 105 -2.77 15.45 -6.42
CA PRO A 105 -2.73 15.49 -4.96
C PRO A 105 -4.07 15.16 -4.30
N ASN A 106 -5.18 15.65 -4.86
CA ASN A 106 -6.51 15.42 -4.31
C ASN A 106 -6.91 13.95 -4.36
N VAL A 107 -6.64 13.27 -5.49
CA VAL A 107 -6.93 11.84 -5.62
C VAL A 107 -5.98 11.01 -4.76
N GLN A 108 -4.72 11.39 -4.67
CA GLN A 108 -3.78 10.73 -3.77
C GLN A 108 -4.22 10.82 -2.31
N LYS A 109 -4.84 11.94 -1.90
CA LYS A 109 -5.39 12.10 -0.54
C LYS A 109 -6.51 11.07 -0.29
N VAL A 110 -7.45 10.93 -1.23
CA VAL A 110 -8.56 9.96 -1.13
C VAL A 110 -8.01 8.53 -1.08
N VAL A 111 -7.08 8.20 -1.97
CA VAL A 111 -6.49 6.86 -2.00
C VAL A 111 -5.72 6.53 -0.73
N ARG A 112 -5.00 7.50 -0.15
CA ARG A 112 -4.33 7.31 1.14
C ARG A 112 -5.32 7.07 2.28
N SER A 113 -6.47 7.76 2.28
CA SER A 113 -7.50 7.51 3.30
C SER A 113 -8.16 6.14 3.15
N ILE A 114 -8.41 5.68 1.91
CA ILE A 114 -8.89 4.32 1.64
C ILE A 114 -7.86 3.28 2.11
N LYS A 115 -6.59 3.50 1.78
CA LYS A 115 -5.50 2.60 2.21
C LYS A 115 -5.44 2.53 3.74
N LYS A 116 -5.46 3.68 4.41
CA LYS A 116 -5.47 3.72 5.87
C LYS A 116 -6.66 2.96 6.45
N TYR A 117 -7.86 3.19 5.94
CA TYR A 117 -9.05 2.46 6.38
C TYR A 117 -8.90 0.93 6.25
N ILE A 118 -8.28 0.46 5.16
CA ILE A 118 -8.03 -0.98 4.95
C ILE A 118 -6.98 -1.51 5.95
N GLU A 119 -5.94 -0.73 6.25
CA GLU A 119 -4.91 -1.08 7.23
C GLU A 119 -5.52 -1.14 8.65
N ASP A 120 -6.24 -0.10 9.04
CA ASP A 120 -6.94 -0.05 10.34
C ASP A 120 -7.92 -1.24 10.52
N ALA A 121 -8.72 -1.56 9.49
CA ALA A 121 -9.65 -2.70 9.50
C ALA A 121 -8.93 -4.07 9.61
N LEU A 122 -7.72 -4.20 9.08
CA LEU A 122 -6.91 -5.41 9.23
C LEU A 122 -6.44 -5.59 10.68
N GLU A 123 -5.96 -4.51 11.30
CA GLU A 123 -5.54 -4.49 12.70
C GLU A 123 -6.70 -4.79 13.64
N ASP A 124 -7.83 -4.11 13.46
CA ASP A 124 -9.06 -4.34 14.26
C ASP A 124 -9.53 -5.79 14.18
N ARG A 125 -9.49 -6.39 12.98
CA ARG A 125 -9.85 -7.78 12.79
C ARG A 125 -8.88 -8.73 13.50
N ALA A 126 -7.59 -8.45 13.46
CA ALA A 126 -6.58 -9.25 14.17
C ALA A 126 -6.79 -9.17 15.70
N VAL A 127 -7.02 -7.97 16.23
CA VAL A 127 -7.37 -7.75 17.64
C VAL A 127 -8.64 -8.52 18.02
N ALA A 128 -9.71 -8.43 17.20
CA ALA A 128 -10.98 -9.10 17.49
C ALA A 128 -10.85 -10.64 17.49
N ILE A 129 -10.00 -11.19 16.62
CA ILE A 129 -9.71 -12.63 16.60
C ILE A 129 -8.97 -13.03 17.88
N LEU A 130 -7.91 -12.32 18.24
CA LEU A 130 -7.10 -12.65 19.42
C LEU A 130 -7.85 -12.49 20.74
N LYS A 131 -8.75 -11.51 20.84
CA LYS A 131 -9.64 -11.34 22.01
C LYS A 131 -10.56 -12.53 22.29
N ARG A 132 -10.79 -13.41 21.32
CA ARG A 132 -11.54 -14.67 21.55
C ARG A 132 -10.72 -15.73 22.29
N HIS A 133 -9.39 -15.56 22.30
CA HIS A 133 -8.46 -16.55 22.86
C HIS A 133 -7.80 -16.08 24.15
N THR A 134 -7.72 -14.78 24.39
CA THR A 134 -7.21 -14.19 25.62
C THR A 134 -7.81 -12.80 25.83
N PRO A 135 -8.10 -12.39 27.10
CA PRO A 135 -8.54 -11.02 27.39
C PRO A 135 -7.39 -9.99 27.31
N TYR A 136 -6.15 -10.46 27.27
CA TYR A 136 -4.95 -9.61 27.32
C TYR A 136 -4.48 -9.30 25.89
N VAL A 137 -5.20 -8.40 25.23
CA VAL A 137 -4.93 -7.98 23.83
C VAL A 137 -5.03 -6.47 23.75
N GLU A 138 -4.00 -5.86 23.18
CA GLU A 138 -3.93 -4.44 22.85
C GLU A 138 -3.66 -4.28 21.33
N GLY A 139 -4.24 -3.24 20.72
CA GLY A 139 -3.98 -2.83 19.35
C GLY A 139 -3.32 -1.47 19.29
N GLY A 140 -2.42 -1.22 18.33
CA GLY A 140 -1.81 0.08 18.09
C GLY A 140 -0.99 0.62 19.28
N VAL A 141 -0.24 -0.22 19.97
CA VAL A 141 0.48 0.19 21.20
C VAL A 141 1.85 0.75 20.87
N ASP A 142 2.01 2.04 21.08
CA ASP A 142 3.31 2.71 21.08
C ASP A 142 3.74 2.97 22.55
N PHE A 143 4.65 2.16 23.04
CA PHE A 143 5.11 2.25 24.44
C PHE A 143 5.89 3.53 24.72
N PHE A 144 6.66 4.02 23.77
CA PHE A 144 7.42 5.26 23.90
C PHE A 144 6.49 6.47 24.12
N ARG A 145 5.39 6.55 23.35
CA ARG A 145 4.43 7.64 23.46
C ARG A 145 3.45 7.46 24.61
N ARG A 146 2.90 6.26 24.74
CA ARG A 146 1.87 5.95 25.75
C ARG A 146 2.42 6.07 27.18
N PHE A 147 3.68 5.73 27.38
CA PHE A 147 4.35 5.72 28.68
C PHE A 147 5.63 6.56 28.66
N ALA A 148 5.53 7.81 28.20
CA ALA A 148 6.67 8.70 27.99
C ALA A 148 7.53 8.92 29.24
N LYS A 149 6.93 8.82 30.46
CA LYS A 149 7.65 8.97 31.75
C LYS A 149 8.56 7.78 32.06
N GLU A 150 8.40 6.67 31.38
CA GLU A 150 9.14 5.44 31.64
C GLU A 150 10.50 5.41 30.96
N GLY A 151 10.79 6.34 30.04
CA GLY A 151 12.08 6.43 29.35
C GLY A 151 12.36 5.26 28.39
N PHE A 152 11.33 4.66 27.80
CA PHE A 152 11.48 3.60 26.83
C PHE A 152 12.14 4.09 25.56
N ALA A 153 12.86 3.19 24.87
CA ALA A 153 13.36 3.45 23.52
C ALA A 153 12.19 3.52 22.53
N ASP A 154 12.31 4.38 21.52
CA ASP A 154 11.36 4.44 20.40
C ASP A 154 11.63 3.29 19.42
N VAL A 155 10.86 2.21 19.55
CA VAL A 155 10.89 1.05 18.65
C VAL A 155 9.67 1.05 17.70
N GLY A 156 8.87 2.11 17.74
CA GLY A 156 7.60 2.24 17.02
C GLY A 156 6.45 1.50 17.72
N ASP A 157 5.32 1.47 17.05
CA ASP A 157 4.08 0.86 17.52
C ASP A 157 4.01 -0.64 17.25
N TYR A 158 3.28 -1.35 18.08
CA TYR A 158 2.87 -2.73 17.89
C TYR A 158 1.45 -2.72 17.34
N ASP A 159 1.27 -3.15 16.10
CA ASP A 159 -0.06 -3.20 15.48
C ASP A 159 -1.01 -4.08 16.31
N VAL A 160 -0.53 -5.24 16.79
CA VAL A 160 -1.28 -6.08 17.74
C VAL A 160 -0.33 -6.75 18.74
N LEU A 161 -0.68 -6.70 20.01
CA LEU A 161 0.00 -7.39 21.09
C LEU A 161 -0.99 -8.25 21.84
N ALA A 162 -0.68 -9.53 22.07
CA ALA A 162 -1.52 -10.45 22.84
C ALA A 162 -0.68 -11.28 23.82
N TYR A 163 -1.28 -11.67 24.96
CA TYR A 163 -0.58 -12.39 25.99
C TYR A 163 -1.41 -13.52 26.59
N TRP A 164 -0.77 -14.65 26.82
CA TRP A 164 -1.32 -15.82 27.49
C TRP A 164 -0.52 -16.12 28.77
N PRO A 165 -1.04 -15.72 29.95
CA PRO A 165 -0.32 -15.91 31.21
C PRO A 165 -0.03 -17.37 31.55
N ALA A 166 -0.96 -18.28 31.27
CA ALA A 166 -0.82 -19.70 31.59
C ALA A 166 0.37 -20.37 30.89
N THR A 167 0.70 -19.95 29.70
CA THR A 167 1.82 -20.47 28.90
C THR A 167 2.99 -19.50 28.84
N ASN A 168 2.87 -18.35 29.51
CA ASN A 168 3.82 -17.24 29.42
C ASN A 168 4.18 -16.90 27.96
N THR A 169 3.16 -16.85 27.10
CA THR A 169 3.35 -16.59 25.66
C THR A 169 2.95 -15.16 25.34
N VAL A 170 3.84 -14.41 24.73
CA VAL A 170 3.56 -13.10 24.13
C VAL A 170 3.56 -13.26 22.62
N LEU A 171 2.49 -12.83 21.98
CA LEU A 171 2.39 -12.71 20.52
C LEU A 171 2.35 -11.24 20.14
N TYR A 172 3.18 -10.85 19.20
CA TYR A 172 3.04 -9.56 18.54
C TYR A 172 2.91 -9.77 17.04
N ALA A 173 1.96 -9.09 16.46
CA ALA A 173 1.69 -9.17 15.04
C ALA A 173 1.90 -7.81 14.38
N GLU A 174 2.58 -7.84 13.25
CA GLU A 174 2.72 -6.70 12.33
C GLU A 174 1.70 -6.86 11.21
N CYS A 175 0.73 -5.95 11.15
CA CYS A 175 -0.33 -5.95 10.16
C CYS A 175 0.04 -5.02 9.01
N LYS A 176 0.31 -5.55 7.82
CA LYS A 176 0.69 -4.71 6.67
C LYS A 176 -0.14 -5.04 5.45
N TYR A 177 -0.73 -3.99 4.91
CA TYR A 177 -1.39 -4.07 3.62
C TYR A 177 -0.35 -3.88 2.50
N ASN A 178 0.23 -4.97 2.05
CA ASN A 178 1.17 -4.97 0.95
C ASN A 178 0.46 -5.11 -0.39
N GLN A 179 0.86 -4.27 -1.35
CA GLN A 179 0.42 -4.41 -2.73
C GLN A 179 0.97 -5.69 -3.34
N THR A 180 0.12 -6.38 -4.10
CA THR A 180 0.57 -7.49 -4.94
C THR A 180 1.60 -7.00 -5.95
N ALA A 181 2.70 -7.73 -6.07
CA ALA A 181 3.71 -7.44 -7.07
C ALA A 181 3.23 -7.89 -8.45
N TYR A 182 3.04 -6.95 -9.35
CA TYR A 182 2.65 -7.22 -10.75
C TYR A 182 3.84 -7.19 -11.72
N SER A 183 5.00 -6.76 -11.24
CA SER A 183 6.22 -6.65 -12.03
C SER A 183 7.43 -6.99 -11.19
N MET A 184 8.56 -7.30 -11.86
CA MET A 184 9.85 -7.48 -11.18
C MET A 184 10.27 -6.25 -10.38
N LYS A 185 9.87 -5.06 -10.81
CA LYS A 185 10.11 -3.80 -10.09
C LYS A 185 9.32 -3.74 -8.78
N ASP A 186 8.06 -4.18 -8.81
CA ASP A 186 7.22 -4.21 -7.62
C ASP A 186 7.70 -5.28 -6.64
N SER A 187 8.12 -6.45 -7.13
CA SER A 187 8.73 -7.51 -6.31
C SER A 187 10.00 -7.02 -5.63
N ARG A 188 10.86 -6.30 -6.36
CA ARG A 188 12.08 -5.70 -5.79
C ARG A 188 11.75 -4.66 -4.73
N ARG A 189 10.78 -3.77 -4.99
CA ARG A 189 10.31 -2.78 -4.00
C ARG A 189 9.73 -3.43 -2.75
N LEU A 190 8.97 -4.50 -2.91
CA LEU A 190 8.41 -5.25 -1.79
C LEU A 190 9.52 -5.89 -0.96
N ARG A 191 10.49 -6.55 -1.60
CA ARG A 191 11.68 -7.08 -0.95
C ARG A 191 12.43 -6.02 -0.17
N ASP A 192 12.73 -4.88 -0.82
CA ASP A 192 13.49 -3.78 -0.21
C ASP A 192 12.73 -3.14 0.97
N ARG A 193 11.40 -3.16 0.94
CA ARG A 193 10.56 -2.73 2.07
C ARG A 193 10.61 -3.73 3.24
N MET A 194 10.59 -5.02 2.94
CA MET A 194 10.61 -6.07 3.97
C MET A 194 11.99 -6.21 4.63
N PHE A 195 13.04 -6.23 3.84
CA PHE A 195 14.39 -6.56 4.29
C PHE A 195 15.34 -5.35 4.40
N GLY A 196 14.91 -4.18 3.93
CA GLY A 196 15.76 -3.02 3.85
C GLY A 196 16.66 -3.01 2.62
N VAL A 197 17.49 -1.99 2.51
CA VAL A 197 18.49 -1.81 1.45
C VAL A 197 19.82 -1.45 2.11
N SER A 198 20.75 -2.39 2.12
CA SER A 198 22.05 -2.26 2.79
C SER A 198 22.84 -1.01 2.34
N ASP A 199 22.82 -0.70 1.03
CA ASP A 199 23.58 0.41 0.45
C ASP A 199 23.03 1.81 0.83
N LYS A 200 21.86 1.89 1.46
CA LYS A 200 21.16 3.13 1.79
C LYS A 200 20.88 3.30 3.28
N ASP A 201 21.46 2.45 4.11
CA ASP A 201 21.20 2.42 5.56
C ASP A 201 19.70 2.52 5.90
N ARG A 202 18.90 1.80 5.12
CA ARG A 202 17.44 1.82 5.24
C ARG A 202 16.96 0.50 5.85
N ASP A 203 16.55 0.57 7.11
CA ASP A 203 15.94 -0.55 7.80
C ASP A 203 14.66 -1.03 7.12
N GLY A 204 14.54 -2.35 7.00
CA GLY A 204 13.34 -3.01 6.54
C GLY A 204 12.31 -3.22 7.66
N GLN A 205 11.13 -3.67 7.29
CA GLN A 205 10.11 -4.06 8.26
C GLN A 205 10.61 -5.17 9.19
N TYR A 206 11.39 -6.12 8.66
CA TYR A 206 11.94 -7.24 9.42
C TYR A 206 12.92 -6.82 10.52
N SER A 207 13.79 -5.84 10.25
CA SER A 207 14.68 -5.25 11.26
C SER A 207 13.87 -4.67 12.43
N ARG A 208 12.84 -3.88 12.13
CA ARG A 208 11.98 -3.26 13.14
C ARG A 208 11.24 -4.28 14.00
N ILE A 209 10.79 -5.37 13.39
CA ILE A 209 10.16 -6.47 14.12
C ILE A 209 11.15 -7.08 15.12
N ARG A 210 12.39 -7.31 14.70
CA ARG A 210 13.45 -7.81 15.58
C ARG A 210 13.73 -6.85 16.74
N ASP A 211 13.83 -5.54 16.48
CA ASP A 211 14.06 -4.53 17.50
C ASP A 211 12.92 -4.47 18.52
N ARG A 212 11.68 -4.62 18.07
CA ARG A 212 10.49 -4.74 18.94
C ARG A 212 10.51 -6.00 19.78
N ARG A 213 10.97 -7.12 19.23
CA ARG A 213 11.14 -8.37 19.95
C ARG A 213 12.15 -8.22 21.08
N GLU A 214 13.32 -7.66 20.78
CA GLU A 214 14.36 -7.40 21.78
C GLU A 214 13.85 -6.46 22.88
N PHE A 215 13.14 -5.42 22.51
CA PHE A 215 12.51 -4.48 23.43
C PHE A 215 11.51 -5.18 24.37
N LEU A 216 10.60 -5.99 23.84
CA LEU A 216 9.62 -6.75 24.62
C LEU A 216 10.32 -7.71 25.59
N THR A 217 11.31 -8.45 25.11
CA THR A 217 12.06 -9.40 25.93
C THR A 217 12.76 -8.70 27.09
N LYS A 218 13.40 -7.57 26.82
CA LYS A 218 14.14 -6.77 27.81
C LYS A 218 13.25 -6.12 28.86
N ASN A 219 12.06 -5.67 28.46
CA ASN A 219 11.18 -4.85 29.30
C ASN A 219 9.92 -5.59 29.76
N ARG A 220 9.81 -6.90 29.51
CA ARG A 220 8.58 -7.69 29.69
C ARG A 220 7.84 -7.42 31.01
N ASP A 221 8.50 -7.59 32.14
CA ASP A 221 7.84 -7.52 33.45
C ASP A 221 7.29 -6.11 33.73
N ARG A 222 8.03 -5.09 33.30
CA ARG A 222 7.63 -3.70 33.38
C ARG A 222 6.42 -3.41 32.48
N LEU A 223 6.39 -3.99 31.27
CA LEU A 223 5.28 -3.84 30.35
C LEU A 223 4.03 -4.54 30.83
N LEU A 224 4.14 -5.72 31.42
CA LEU A 224 3.01 -6.42 32.04
C LEU A 224 2.39 -5.59 33.17
N ASP A 225 3.21 -4.98 34.05
CA ASP A 225 2.74 -4.11 35.10
C ASP A 225 2.02 -2.86 34.55
N LEU A 226 2.58 -2.20 33.53
CA LEU A 226 2.00 -1.01 32.91
C LEU A 226 0.68 -1.30 32.17
N LEU A 227 0.58 -2.47 31.54
CA LEU A 227 -0.64 -2.93 30.88
C LEU A 227 -1.63 -3.54 31.88
N LYS A 228 -1.26 -3.68 33.15
CA LYS A 228 -2.05 -4.38 34.20
C LYS A 228 -2.37 -5.82 33.83
N TRP A 229 -1.44 -6.47 33.13
CA TRP A 229 -1.55 -7.87 32.76
C TRP A 229 -0.97 -8.76 33.88
N PRO A 230 -1.54 -9.95 34.10
CA PRO A 230 -1.08 -10.81 35.18
C PRO A 230 0.35 -11.30 34.92
N ARG A 231 1.12 -11.44 35.97
CA ARG A 231 2.44 -12.05 35.88
C ARG A 231 2.31 -13.54 35.54
N PRO A 232 3.25 -14.08 34.75
CA PRO A 232 3.17 -15.46 34.33
C PRO A 232 3.37 -16.42 35.52
N ALA A 233 2.84 -17.63 35.37
CA ALA A 233 3.31 -18.76 36.13
C ALA A 233 4.84 -18.97 35.88
N GLN A 234 5.52 -19.77 36.70
CA GLN A 234 6.95 -20.06 36.56
C GLN A 234 7.24 -20.91 35.30
N VAL A 235 6.94 -20.36 34.13
CA VAL A 235 7.14 -20.98 32.81
C VAL A 235 8.05 -20.08 32.00
N PRO A 236 9.01 -20.62 31.24
CA PRO A 236 9.86 -19.81 30.36
C PRO A 236 9.04 -18.98 29.37
N LEU A 237 9.53 -17.78 29.08
CA LEU A 237 8.90 -16.91 28.07
C LEU A 237 8.91 -17.61 26.71
N ARG A 238 7.75 -17.62 26.05
CA ARG A 238 7.60 -17.95 24.64
C ARG A 238 7.18 -16.69 23.92
N ASP A 239 7.92 -16.31 22.90
CA ASP A 239 7.55 -15.21 22.02
C ASP A 239 7.15 -15.76 20.66
N MET A 240 6.08 -15.21 20.11
CA MET A 240 5.57 -15.51 18.79
C MET A 240 5.49 -14.24 17.98
N GLU A 241 6.16 -14.25 16.87
CA GLU A 241 6.16 -13.18 15.89
C GLU A 241 5.28 -13.59 14.72
N VAL A 242 4.30 -12.74 14.36
CA VAL A 242 3.37 -13.02 13.28
C VAL A 242 3.32 -11.82 12.33
N TYR A 243 3.48 -12.12 11.05
CA TYR A 243 3.30 -11.15 9.99
C TYR A 243 1.95 -11.41 9.31
N VAL A 244 1.01 -10.47 9.46
CA VAL A 244 -0.32 -10.57 8.87
C VAL A 244 -0.35 -9.74 7.60
N SER A 245 -0.56 -10.39 6.47
CA SER A 245 -0.75 -9.73 5.18
C SER A 245 -2.11 -10.12 4.60
N ARG A 246 -2.79 -9.16 3.97
CA ARG A 246 -4.02 -9.47 3.24
C ARG A 246 -3.67 -10.24 1.97
N ASP A 247 -4.17 -11.46 1.84
CA ASP A 247 -4.17 -12.17 0.56
C ASP A 247 -5.42 -11.79 -0.26
N ARG A 248 -5.25 -11.64 -1.58
CA ARG A 248 -6.33 -11.27 -2.52
C ARG A 248 -7.27 -12.43 -2.89
N LYS A 249 -7.09 -13.61 -2.32
CA LYS A 249 -7.88 -14.80 -2.65
C LYS A 249 -9.18 -14.93 -1.86
N SER A 250 -9.83 -13.81 -1.59
CA SER A 250 -11.21 -13.86 -1.05
C SER A 250 -12.08 -12.78 -1.67
#